data_615dcc60be1cb642596a098a462eadb9
#
_entry.id   615dcc60be1cb642596a098a462eadb9
#
_cell.length_a   1.000
_cell.length_b   1.000
_cell.length_c   1.000
_cell.angle_alpha   90.00
_cell.angle_beta   90.00
_cell.angle_gamma   90.00
#
_symmetry.space_group_name_H-M   'P 1'
#
loop_
_entity.id
_entity.type
_entity.pdbx_description
1 polymer ?
#
loop_
_entity_poly.entity_id
_entity_poly.type
_entity_poly.pdbx_seq_one_letter_code
_entity_poly.pdbx_strand_id
1 'polypeptide(L)'
;MSPRDERLDADKSAQAAAKYLRYLYGRFGDWRLALAAYNAGETRVNNLLTRQKTRSYSTIAARLPAETQLYVPKVEATIRKREGVSLVSLQLPRSY
;
A
#
# COMPACT_ATOMS: atom_id res chain seq x y z
N MET A 1 1.57 29.46 -9.15
CA MET A 1 0.83 28.94 -7.99
C MET A 1 1.54 29.33 -6.72
N SER A 2 0.80 29.75 -5.71
CA SER A 2 1.43 30.15 -4.46
C SER A 2 1.83 28.93 -3.65
N PRO A 3 2.89 29.05 -2.82
CA PRO A 3 3.29 27.93 -1.95
C PRO A 3 2.18 27.45 -1.04
N ARG A 4 1.29 28.35 -0.63
CA ARG A 4 0.18 27.96 0.22
C ARG A 4 -0.76 27.02 -0.50
N ASP A 5 -1.04 27.30 -1.77
CA ASP A 5 -1.92 26.43 -2.57
C ASP A 5 -1.30 25.06 -2.75
N GLU A 6 0.02 25.03 -2.95
CA GLU A 6 0.72 23.75 -3.07
C GLU A 6 0.59 22.91 -1.81
N ARG A 7 0.66 23.57 -0.65
CA ARG A 7 0.53 22.86 0.62
C ARG A 7 -0.86 22.27 0.77
N LEU A 8 -1.90 23.03 0.42
CA LEU A 8 -3.26 22.53 0.50
C LEU A 8 -3.47 21.35 -0.42
N ASP A 9 -2.90 21.42 -1.63
CA ASP A 9 -3.01 20.31 -2.57
C ASP A 9 -2.31 19.07 -2.04
N ALA A 10 -1.16 19.23 -1.40
CA ALA A 10 -0.44 18.10 -0.82
C ALA A 10 -1.25 17.44 0.29
N ASP A 11 -1.91 18.24 1.13
CA ASP A 11 -2.74 17.70 2.20
C ASP A 11 -3.91 16.90 1.64
N LYS A 12 -4.57 17.44 0.61
CA LYS A 12 -5.69 16.73 -0.01
C LYS A 12 -5.21 15.45 -0.67
N SER A 13 -4.05 15.47 -1.31
CA SER A 13 -3.48 14.29 -1.93
C SER A 13 -3.16 13.22 -0.90
N ALA A 14 -2.62 13.61 0.24
CA ALA A 14 -2.29 12.67 1.30
C ALA A 14 -3.56 12.03 1.86
N GLN A 15 -4.63 12.80 2.02
CA GLN A 15 -5.89 12.27 2.49
C GLN A 15 -6.49 11.27 1.50
N ALA A 16 -6.44 11.61 0.22
CA ALA A 16 -6.95 10.73 -0.82
C ALA A 16 -6.15 9.43 -0.88
N ALA A 17 -4.83 9.53 -0.74
CA ALA A 17 -3.97 8.35 -0.74
C ALA A 17 -4.29 7.45 0.46
N ALA A 18 -4.51 8.04 1.62
CA ALA A 18 -4.85 7.27 2.82
C ALA A 18 -6.18 6.55 2.65
N LYS A 19 -7.16 7.23 2.07
CA LYS A 19 -8.46 6.60 1.83
C LYS A 19 -8.33 5.45 0.85
N TYR A 20 -7.55 5.64 -0.20
CA TYR A 20 -7.37 4.61 -1.20
C TYR A 20 -6.64 3.40 -0.62
N LEU A 21 -5.62 3.64 0.21
CA LEU A 21 -4.91 2.55 0.86
C LEU A 21 -5.82 1.76 1.79
N ARG A 22 -6.71 2.43 2.52
CA ARG A 22 -7.66 1.73 3.36
C ARG A 22 -8.63 0.90 2.54
N TYR A 23 -9.07 1.43 1.41
CA TYR A 23 -9.90 0.68 0.48
C TYR A 23 -9.18 -0.58 0.01
N LEU A 24 -7.91 -0.44 -0.38
CA LEU A 24 -7.13 -1.57 -0.85
C LEU A 24 -6.90 -2.59 0.27
N TYR A 25 -6.68 -2.13 1.48
CA TYR A 25 -6.55 -3.03 2.60
C TYR A 25 -7.83 -3.82 2.82
N GLY A 26 -8.97 -3.16 2.74
CA GLY A 26 -10.25 -3.84 2.87
C GLY A 26 -10.47 -4.87 1.78
N ARG A 27 -9.99 -4.57 0.58
CA ARG A 27 -10.16 -5.48 -0.55
C ARG A 27 -9.23 -6.69 -0.46
N PHE A 28 -7.98 -6.49 -0.09
CA PHE A 28 -6.98 -7.56 -0.11
C PHE A 28 -6.70 -8.18 1.26
N GLY A 29 -7.05 -7.49 2.32
CA GLY A 29 -6.87 -8.02 3.67
C GLY A 29 -5.43 -8.05 4.15
N ASP A 30 -4.52 -7.34 3.48
CA ASP A 30 -3.10 -7.37 3.81
C ASP A 30 -2.47 -6.04 3.39
N TRP A 31 -1.70 -5.42 4.30
CA TRP A 31 -1.09 -4.14 4.01
C TRP A 31 -0.04 -4.23 2.90
N ARG A 32 0.69 -5.33 2.82
CA ARG A 32 1.68 -5.49 1.76
C ARG A 32 1.02 -5.59 0.40
N LEU A 33 -0.09 -6.32 0.33
CA LEU A 33 -0.88 -6.37 -0.90
C LEU A 33 -1.47 -5.02 -1.23
N ALA A 34 -1.93 -4.28 -0.22
CA ALA A 34 -2.46 -2.94 -0.43
C ALA A 34 -1.40 -2.01 -0.99
N LEU A 35 -0.19 -2.05 -0.43
CA LEU A 35 0.90 -1.22 -0.92
C LEU A 35 1.32 -1.62 -2.33
N ALA A 36 1.36 -2.92 -2.61
CA ALA A 36 1.68 -3.38 -3.95
C ALA A 36 0.65 -2.91 -4.95
N ALA A 37 -0.63 -2.98 -4.59
CA ALA A 37 -1.71 -2.52 -5.46
C ALA A 37 -1.67 -1.01 -5.64
N TYR A 38 -1.31 -0.28 -4.60
CA TYR A 38 -1.17 1.17 -4.70
C TYR A 38 -0.09 1.56 -5.71
N ASN A 39 1.01 0.83 -5.71
CA ASN A 39 2.15 1.13 -6.57
C ASN A 39 2.03 0.52 -7.96
N ALA A 40 1.61 -0.74 -8.05
CA ALA A 40 1.61 -1.47 -9.32
C ALA A 40 0.23 -1.51 -9.98
N GLY A 41 -0.83 -1.19 -9.23
CA GLY A 41 -2.17 -1.21 -9.77
C GLY A 41 -2.99 -2.34 -9.18
N GLU A 42 -4.24 -2.00 -8.83
CA GLU A 42 -5.15 -2.95 -8.20
C GLU A 42 -5.43 -4.14 -9.11
N THR A 43 -5.65 -3.88 -10.38
CA THR A 43 -5.96 -4.93 -11.35
C THR A 43 -4.80 -5.90 -11.51
N ARG A 44 -3.58 -5.36 -11.56
CA ARG A 44 -2.38 -6.20 -11.70
C ARG A 44 -2.23 -7.14 -10.52
N VAL A 45 -2.39 -6.61 -9.29
CA VAL A 45 -2.27 -7.44 -8.09
C VAL A 45 -3.38 -8.47 -8.05
N ASN A 46 -4.60 -8.06 -8.35
CA ASN A 46 -5.72 -8.98 -8.37
C ASN A 46 -5.50 -10.12 -9.37
N ASN A 47 -5.00 -9.79 -10.56
CA ASN A 47 -4.74 -10.81 -11.58
C ASN A 47 -3.65 -11.78 -11.14
N LEU A 48 -2.60 -11.28 -10.50
CA LEU A 48 -1.54 -12.15 -10.00
C LEU A 48 -2.06 -13.10 -8.92
N LEU A 49 -2.86 -12.58 -7.99
CA LEU A 49 -3.44 -13.41 -6.95
C LEU A 49 -4.35 -14.50 -7.54
N THR A 50 -5.16 -14.12 -8.50
CA THR A 50 -6.06 -15.07 -9.17
C THR A 50 -5.27 -16.11 -9.94
N ARG A 51 -4.26 -15.68 -10.68
CA ARG A 51 -3.46 -16.59 -11.51
C ARG A 51 -2.68 -17.59 -10.66
N GLN A 52 -2.15 -17.12 -9.52
CA GLN A 52 -1.40 -17.97 -8.61
C GLN A 52 -2.29 -18.70 -7.59
N LYS A 53 -3.58 -18.44 -7.63
CA LYS A 53 -4.56 -19.04 -6.73
C LYS A 53 -4.14 -18.88 -5.27
N THR A 54 -3.79 -17.65 -4.91
CA THR A 54 -3.28 -17.34 -3.57
C THR A 54 -3.80 -15.99 -3.12
N ARG A 55 -3.69 -15.74 -1.83
CA ARG A 55 -3.95 -14.42 -1.26
C ARG A 55 -2.72 -13.90 -0.53
N SER A 56 -1.58 -14.52 -0.75
CA SER A 56 -0.35 -14.19 -0.04
C SER A 56 0.53 -13.27 -0.88
N TYR A 57 0.98 -12.16 -0.27
CA TYR A 57 1.91 -11.26 -0.93
C TYR A 57 3.20 -11.97 -1.30
N SER A 58 3.72 -12.81 -0.40
CA SER A 58 5.01 -13.46 -0.66
C SER A 58 4.96 -14.37 -1.88
N THR A 59 3.80 -14.94 -2.18
CA THR A 59 3.66 -15.80 -3.34
C THR A 59 3.77 -15.03 -4.64
N ILE A 60 3.24 -13.80 -4.69
CA ILE A 60 3.23 -13.02 -5.92
C ILE A 60 4.35 -11.99 -5.99
N ALA A 61 5.12 -11.82 -4.91
CA ALA A 61 6.11 -10.76 -4.82
C ALA A 61 7.12 -10.80 -5.96
N ALA A 62 7.61 -11.98 -6.31
CA ALA A 62 8.62 -12.12 -7.36
C ALA A 62 8.07 -11.81 -8.75
N ARG A 63 6.76 -11.78 -8.90
CA ARG A 63 6.11 -11.52 -10.19
C ARG A 63 5.66 -10.08 -10.34
N LEU A 64 5.86 -9.27 -9.31
CA LEU A 64 5.56 -7.85 -9.36
C LEU A 64 6.65 -7.11 -10.12
N PRO A 65 6.34 -5.89 -10.65
CA PRO A 65 7.39 -5.07 -11.24
C PRO A 65 8.51 -4.82 -10.25
N ALA A 66 9.74 -4.67 -10.77
CA ALA A 66 10.91 -4.46 -9.92
C ALA A 66 10.73 -3.25 -9.00
N GLU A 67 10.12 -2.18 -9.52
CA GLU A 67 9.85 -0.99 -8.73
C GLU A 67 8.98 -1.34 -7.52
N THR A 68 7.95 -2.14 -7.74
CA THR A 68 7.04 -2.52 -6.66
C THR A 68 7.73 -3.42 -5.65
N GLN A 69 8.59 -4.32 -6.11
CA GLN A 69 9.34 -5.21 -5.22
C GLN A 69 10.22 -4.42 -4.25
N LEU A 70 10.71 -3.25 -4.68
CA LEU A 70 11.50 -2.39 -3.83
C LEU A 70 10.62 -1.47 -2.98
N TYR A 71 9.50 -1.04 -3.53
CA TYR A 71 8.61 -0.08 -2.89
C TYR A 71 8.01 -0.64 -1.60
N VAL A 72 7.47 -1.84 -1.65
CA VAL A 72 6.74 -2.41 -0.51
C VAL A 72 7.65 -2.55 0.72
N PRO A 73 8.82 -3.20 0.63
CA PRO A 73 9.67 -3.30 1.81
C PRO A 73 10.22 -1.95 2.27
N LYS A 74 10.40 -1.00 1.34
CA LYS A 74 10.87 0.33 1.70
C LYS A 74 9.84 1.06 2.56
N VAL A 75 8.58 1.01 2.17
CA VAL A 75 7.50 1.64 2.93
C VAL A 75 7.33 0.93 4.27
N GLU A 76 7.36 -0.39 4.25
CA GLU A 76 7.24 -1.17 5.48
C GLU A 76 8.35 -0.82 6.46
N ALA A 77 9.58 -0.72 5.98
CA ALA A 77 10.71 -0.36 6.82
C ALA A 77 10.56 1.05 7.40
N THR A 78 10.04 1.97 6.59
CA THR A 78 9.81 3.35 7.03
C THR A 78 8.79 3.38 8.16
N ILE A 79 7.70 2.66 8.01
CA ILE A 79 6.66 2.61 9.03
C ILE A 79 7.19 1.96 10.30
N ARG A 80 7.93 0.85 10.16
CA ARG A 80 8.50 0.17 11.32
C ARG A 80 9.44 1.08 12.09
N LYS A 81 10.25 1.84 11.37
CA LYS A 81 11.22 2.74 11.99
C LYS A 81 10.52 3.87 12.74
N ARG A 82 9.45 4.41 12.18
CA ARG A 82 8.75 5.54 12.77
C ARG A 82 7.78 5.13 13.87
N GLU A 83 7.08 4.03 13.66
CA GLU A 83 6.01 3.60 14.56
C GLU A 83 6.42 2.50 15.50
N GLY A 84 7.56 1.86 15.26
CA GLY A 84 8.03 0.77 16.10
C GLY A 84 7.26 -0.52 15.91
N VAL A 85 6.50 -0.64 14.83
CA VAL A 85 5.74 -1.85 14.53
C VAL A 85 5.97 -2.27 13.10
N SER A 86 5.79 -3.55 12.79
CA SER A 86 5.88 -4.02 11.44
C SER A 86 4.53 -3.91 10.76
N LEU A 87 4.54 -3.78 9.44
CA LEU A 87 3.30 -3.67 8.68
C LEU A 87 2.42 -4.90 8.83
N VAL A 88 3.05 -6.06 9.00
CA VAL A 88 2.32 -7.32 9.12
C VAL A 88 1.45 -7.33 10.37
N SER A 89 1.89 -6.67 11.43
CA SER A 89 1.15 -6.63 12.69
C SER A 89 0.24 -5.42 12.79
N LEU A 90 0.25 -4.53 11.81
CA LEU A 90 -0.65 -3.40 11.81
C LEU A 90 -2.08 -3.86 11.55
N GLN A 91 -3.00 -3.26 12.27
CA GLN A 91 -4.42 -3.50 12.06
C GLN A 91 -5.05 -2.22 11.57
N LEU A 92 -6.17 -2.37 10.85
CA LEU A 92 -6.89 -1.22 10.38
C LEU A 92 -7.35 -0.39 11.59
N PRO A 93 -7.01 0.91 11.61
CA PRO A 93 -7.39 1.73 12.76
C PRO A 93 -8.90 1.77 12.97
N ARG A 94 -9.30 1.59 14.21
CA ARG A 94 -10.73 1.58 14.54
C ARG A 94 -11.37 2.94 14.45
N SER A 95 -10.58 3.97 14.60
CA SER A 95 -11.08 5.34 14.60
C SER A 95 -11.28 5.90 13.20
N TYR A 96 -11.08 5.14 12.19
CA TYR A 96 -11.25 5.61 10.81
C TYR A 96 -12.55 5.15 10.20
#